data_564128fc50abb1b4ae574075ab62bd00
#
_entry.id   564128fc50abb1b4ae574075ab62bd00
#
_cell.length_a   1.000
_cell.length_b   1.000
_cell.length_c   1.000
_cell.angle_alpha   90.00
_cell.angle_beta   90.00
_cell.angle_gamma   90.00
#
_symmetry.space_group_name_H-M   'P 1'
#
loop_
_entity.id
_entity.type
_entity.pdbx_description
1 polymer ?
#
loop_
_entity_poly.entity_id
_entity_poly.type
_entity_poly.pdbx_seq_one_letter_code
_entity_poly.pdbx_strand_id
1 'polypeptide(L)'
;MRRLVWILAGTSLLAGWPETVPERTQLRRTSTVAEVRAFMEALRKQAPALEPYLLKGAPRATETGQPLLAWRLRGTGKDPLRVYVNANIHAGEVEGKEAIQQIVRELLQGKHPVLRHDLDLVVMPAYNADGTDALDPAIRPWQPNPTESGVGRRENAQGLDLNRDLMKAAAPNTRWLLAMLRDFDPAAVLDLHTTNGSTHGFHLTHGPACTLGADEGLLAFNRKMLVEVRERLKAEGMPTYDYGNFVPYKPTPEKPPTAWETYDAHPRLLTNYPALRNRLAVLSESYVYRDWPDRISDTRRFVLACLAWMAEHRGEVRSEIRMAQARWTEAWTKEPVSLPLSAKLKEVERAPFDWVDPTRDAKGRLVGEKSRTHLVLPSFVGFEGRDFVPVPAGYLVDPAFAAAIRPLLEAHGLRVLEGRARPRTLPLLRFEETGRKLSPSAYQGVFTLELQGAWKAGTVPKPMELPWTPTDLDRALYVPLDQPLGRLAFYLLDPRSTDSLVFWGLFHTVLLRGNGMWGEPPRFPILAVGRGDAGLVTAQHSPAPQAQE
;
A
#
# COMPACT_ATOMS: atom_id res chain seq x y z
N MET A 1 -54.45 43.11 -36.64
CA MET A 1 -54.18 41.80 -36.01
C MET A 1 -52.72 41.73 -35.59
N ARG A 2 -52.43 42.00 -34.30
CA ARG A 2 -51.06 41.88 -33.73
C ARG A 2 -50.97 40.49 -33.12
N ARG A 3 -50.04 39.64 -33.62
CA ARG A 3 -49.70 38.34 -33.03
C ARG A 3 -48.78 38.57 -31.84
N LEU A 4 -49.21 38.28 -30.64
CA LEU A 4 -48.38 38.14 -29.44
C LEU A 4 -47.57 36.85 -29.57
N VAL A 5 -46.24 36.96 -29.64
CA VAL A 5 -45.29 35.85 -29.54
C VAL A 5 -44.99 35.70 -28.03
N TRP A 6 -45.45 34.65 -27.41
CA TRP A 6 -45.03 34.25 -26.05
C TRP A 6 -43.66 33.62 -26.12
N ILE A 7 -42.63 34.36 -25.64
CA ILE A 7 -41.32 33.77 -25.34
C ILE A 7 -41.46 33.06 -24.00
N LEU A 8 -41.53 31.73 -24.03
CA LEU A 8 -41.36 30.90 -22.87
C LEU A 8 -39.86 30.98 -22.47
N ALA A 9 -39.55 31.87 -21.55
CA ALA A 9 -38.26 31.85 -20.84
C ALA A 9 -38.27 30.61 -19.95
N GLY A 10 -37.71 29.52 -20.43
CA GLY A 10 -37.41 28.34 -19.64
C GLY A 10 -36.43 28.73 -18.54
N THR A 11 -36.92 28.97 -17.34
CA THR A 11 -36.10 28.99 -16.11
C THR A 11 -35.59 27.57 -15.91
N SER A 12 -34.37 27.26 -16.45
CA SER A 12 -33.64 26.12 -15.96
C SER A 12 -33.30 26.43 -14.50
N LEU A 13 -34.06 25.87 -13.59
CA LEU A 13 -33.65 25.72 -12.19
C LEU A 13 -32.25 25.08 -12.26
N LEU A 14 -31.23 25.85 -11.95
CA LEU A 14 -29.88 25.35 -11.73
C LEU A 14 -30.00 24.35 -10.59
N ALA A 15 -30.11 23.06 -10.94
CA ALA A 15 -30.14 22.00 -9.97
C ALA A 15 -28.87 22.14 -9.11
N GLY A 16 -29.03 22.21 -7.77
CA GLY A 16 -27.92 22.27 -6.85
C GLY A 16 -26.96 21.09 -7.07
N TRP A 17 -25.73 21.23 -6.65
CA TRP A 17 -24.77 20.13 -6.70
C TRP A 17 -25.29 18.96 -5.85
N PRO A 18 -25.10 17.68 -6.30
CA PRO A 18 -25.59 16.53 -5.57
C PRO A 18 -24.96 16.45 -4.16
N GLU A 19 -25.76 16.06 -3.20
CA GLU A 19 -25.36 15.80 -1.83
C GLU A 19 -24.92 14.34 -1.66
N THR A 20 -23.89 14.12 -0.83
CA THR A 20 -23.48 12.77 -0.40
C THR A 20 -24.55 12.13 0.51
N VAL A 21 -24.46 10.82 0.74
CA VAL A 21 -25.40 10.16 1.67
C VAL A 21 -25.32 10.74 3.08
N PRO A 22 -24.12 10.98 3.68
CA PRO A 22 -24.06 11.66 4.98
C PRO A 22 -24.76 13.02 5.01
N GLU A 23 -24.57 13.85 3.99
CA GLU A 23 -25.19 15.18 3.92
C GLU A 23 -26.72 15.11 3.90
N ARG A 24 -27.32 14.32 3.01
CA ARG A 24 -28.78 14.19 2.88
C ARG A 24 -29.44 13.40 4.01
N THR A 25 -28.68 12.61 4.77
CA THR A 25 -29.20 11.83 5.90
C THR A 25 -28.85 12.43 7.26
N GLN A 26 -28.35 13.68 7.29
CA GLN A 26 -27.88 14.34 8.51
C GLN A 26 -26.90 13.45 9.29
N LEU A 27 -25.93 12.88 8.58
CA LEU A 27 -24.85 12.05 9.11
C LEU A 27 -25.31 10.71 9.75
N ARG A 28 -26.56 10.25 9.50
CA ARG A 28 -27.05 8.99 10.08
C ARG A 28 -26.62 7.75 9.30
N ARG A 29 -26.24 7.91 8.02
CA ARG A 29 -25.84 6.81 7.14
C ARG A 29 -24.54 7.11 6.39
N THR A 30 -23.75 6.06 6.13
CA THR A 30 -22.66 6.07 5.15
C THR A 30 -23.13 5.53 3.80
N SER A 31 -22.40 5.81 2.72
CA SER A 31 -22.74 5.40 1.35
C SER A 31 -22.47 3.91 1.11
N THR A 32 -23.39 3.23 0.43
CA THR A 32 -23.14 1.95 -0.24
C THR A 32 -22.38 2.13 -1.54
N VAL A 33 -21.87 1.06 -2.14
CA VAL A 33 -21.21 1.10 -3.48
C VAL A 33 -22.15 1.67 -4.54
N ALA A 34 -23.41 1.27 -4.52
CA ALA A 34 -24.42 1.78 -5.46
C ALA A 34 -24.68 3.29 -5.28
N GLU A 35 -24.72 3.77 -4.03
CA GLU A 35 -24.92 5.19 -3.72
C GLU A 35 -23.68 6.04 -4.08
N VAL A 36 -22.46 5.54 -3.86
CA VAL A 36 -21.23 6.18 -4.36
C VAL A 36 -21.29 6.31 -5.87
N ARG A 37 -21.65 5.24 -6.58
CA ARG A 37 -21.80 5.26 -8.04
C ARG A 37 -22.84 6.30 -8.47
N ALA A 38 -24.01 6.31 -7.87
CA ALA A 38 -25.07 7.26 -8.20
C ALA A 38 -24.63 8.72 -8.02
N PHE A 39 -23.94 9.01 -6.92
CA PHE A 39 -23.37 10.34 -6.64
C PHE A 39 -22.35 10.76 -7.71
N MET A 40 -21.38 9.91 -8.02
CA MET A 40 -20.35 10.21 -9.01
C MET A 40 -20.93 10.36 -10.44
N GLU A 41 -21.93 9.56 -10.81
CA GLU A 41 -22.66 9.71 -12.08
C GLU A 41 -23.48 11.01 -12.13
N ALA A 42 -24.07 11.44 -11.01
CA ALA A 42 -24.74 12.72 -10.93
C ALA A 42 -23.76 13.89 -11.10
N LEU A 43 -22.58 13.83 -10.50
CA LEU A 43 -21.50 14.80 -10.73
C LEU A 43 -21.08 14.82 -12.21
N ARG A 44 -20.88 13.65 -12.82
CA ARG A 44 -20.51 13.53 -14.24
C ARG A 44 -21.52 14.15 -15.18
N LYS A 45 -22.81 14.00 -14.89
CA LYS A 45 -23.88 14.62 -15.70
C LYS A 45 -23.80 16.15 -15.66
N GLN A 46 -23.43 16.76 -14.53
CA GLN A 46 -23.26 18.20 -14.40
C GLN A 46 -21.91 18.70 -14.93
N ALA A 47 -20.87 17.89 -14.78
CA ALA A 47 -19.50 18.21 -15.17
C ALA A 47 -18.83 17.02 -15.89
N PRO A 48 -18.93 16.92 -17.23
CA PRO A 48 -18.40 15.79 -18.02
C PRO A 48 -16.88 15.59 -17.92
N ALA A 49 -16.16 16.49 -17.28
CA ALA A 49 -14.73 16.34 -16.99
C ALA A 49 -14.42 15.16 -16.04
N LEU A 50 -15.41 14.67 -15.28
CA LEU A 50 -15.30 13.47 -14.48
C LEU A 50 -15.64 12.25 -15.35
N GLU A 51 -14.72 11.31 -15.49
CA GLU A 51 -14.87 10.12 -16.32
C GLU A 51 -14.74 8.84 -15.50
N PRO A 52 -15.53 7.77 -15.76
CA PRO A 52 -15.22 6.45 -15.24
C PRO A 52 -13.83 6.02 -15.69
N TYR A 53 -13.00 5.53 -14.78
CA TYR A 53 -11.69 5.02 -15.11
C TYR A 53 -11.76 3.51 -15.41
N LEU A 54 -11.73 3.15 -16.68
CA LEU A 54 -11.88 1.79 -17.17
C LEU A 54 -10.55 1.25 -17.69
N LEU A 55 -10.13 0.10 -17.15
CA LEU A 55 -8.91 -0.60 -17.54
C LEU A 55 -9.24 -1.78 -18.45
N LYS A 56 -8.58 -1.84 -19.61
CA LYS A 56 -8.69 -2.98 -20.53
C LYS A 56 -7.95 -4.19 -19.93
N GLY A 57 -8.63 -5.34 -19.85
CA GLY A 57 -8.05 -6.59 -19.37
C GLY A 57 -7.91 -6.71 -17.85
N ALA A 58 -8.28 -5.68 -17.08
CA ALA A 58 -8.35 -5.77 -15.62
C ALA A 58 -9.71 -6.31 -15.15
N PRO A 59 -9.78 -6.92 -13.95
CA PRO A 59 -11.06 -7.27 -13.34
C PRO A 59 -11.98 -6.04 -13.23
N ARG A 60 -13.28 -6.24 -13.47
CA ARG A 60 -14.30 -5.19 -13.36
C ARG A 60 -15.18 -5.34 -12.12
N ALA A 61 -15.06 -6.46 -11.46
CA ALA A 61 -15.85 -6.80 -10.28
C ALA A 61 -15.02 -7.64 -9.31
N THR A 62 -15.48 -7.68 -8.07
CA THR A 62 -15.00 -8.60 -7.03
C THR A 62 -15.43 -10.03 -7.31
N GLU A 63 -15.01 -10.99 -6.49
CA GLU A 63 -15.44 -12.39 -6.59
C GLU A 63 -16.96 -12.58 -6.42
N THR A 64 -17.63 -11.69 -5.68
CA THR A 64 -19.10 -11.72 -5.51
C THR A 64 -19.85 -10.92 -6.57
N GLY A 65 -19.14 -10.33 -7.53
CA GLY A 65 -19.74 -9.54 -8.61
C GLY A 65 -19.97 -8.07 -8.28
N GLN A 66 -19.51 -7.58 -7.12
CA GLN A 66 -19.58 -6.14 -6.81
C GLN A 66 -18.65 -5.34 -7.74
N PRO A 67 -19.11 -4.22 -8.31
CA PRO A 67 -18.32 -3.48 -9.29
C PRO A 67 -17.12 -2.77 -8.66
N LEU A 68 -15.97 -2.85 -9.32
CA LEU A 68 -14.77 -2.07 -9.00
C LEU A 68 -14.86 -0.72 -9.72
N LEU A 69 -15.15 0.35 -8.97
CA LEU A 69 -15.49 1.66 -9.51
C LEU A 69 -14.43 2.70 -9.17
N ALA A 70 -13.69 3.13 -10.17
CA ALA A 70 -12.78 4.26 -10.08
C ALA A 70 -13.18 5.36 -11.08
N TRP A 71 -12.78 6.59 -10.75
CA TRP A 71 -13.13 7.78 -11.53
C TRP A 71 -11.88 8.60 -11.79
N ARG A 72 -11.77 9.17 -12.98
CA ARG A 72 -10.68 10.06 -13.36
C ARG A 72 -11.17 11.48 -13.53
N LEU A 73 -10.43 12.40 -12.96
CA LEU A 73 -10.57 13.83 -13.17
C LEU A 73 -9.27 14.35 -13.78
N ARG A 74 -9.25 14.51 -15.12
CA ARG A 74 -8.06 14.95 -15.84
C ARG A 74 -7.68 16.36 -15.47
N GLY A 75 -6.41 16.61 -15.20
CA GLY A 75 -5.87 17.96 -15.05
C GLY A 75 -6.05 18.78 -16.33
N THR A 76 -6.31 20.08 -16.20
CA THR A 76 -6.48 20.98 -17.35
C THR A 76 -5.18 21.61 -17.82
N GLY A 77 -4.08 21.46 -17.05
CA GLY A 77 -2.75 21.91 -17.41
C GLY A 77 -2.09 21.07 -18.52
N LYS A 78 -0.97 21.58 -19.03
CA LYS A 78 -0.24 20.92 -20.10
C LYS A 78 0.40 19.59 -19.68
N ASP A 79 0.82 19.50 -18.42
CA ASP A 79 1.52 18.33 -17.87
C ASP A 79 1.17 18.16 -16.39
N PRO A 80 -0.07 17.71 -16.08
CA PRO A 80 -0.53 17.53 -14.71
C PRO A 80 0.16 16.32 -14.06
N LEU A 81 0.42 16.40 -12.74
CA LEU A 81 0.96 15.29 -11.96
C LEU A 81 -0.13 14.25 -11.71
N ARG A 82 0.14 13.00 -12.01
CA ARG A 82 -0.81 11.90 -11.79
C ARG A 82 -0.79 11.45 -10.34
N VAL A 83 -1.95 11.43 -9.70
CA VAL A 83 -2.13 11.02 -8.30
C VAL A 83 -3.30 10.07 -8.19
N TYR A 84 -3.13 9.00 -7.42
CA TYR A 84 -4.20 8.06 -7.08
C TYR A 84 -4.62 8.23 -5.63
N VAL A 85 -5.93 8.32 -5.38
CA VAL A 85 -6.50 8.40 -4.02
C VAL A 85 -7.42 7.21 -3.79
N ASN A 86 -7.06 6.37 -2.84
CA ASN A 86 -7.77 5.17 -2.44
C ASN A 86 -8.45 5.37 -1.09
N ALA A 87 -9.64 4.81 -0.92
CA ALA A 87 -10.27 4.73 0.38
C ALA A 87 -11.02 3.42 0.56
N ASN A 88 -11.34 3.14 1.81
CA ASN A 88 -12.20 2.03 2.20
C ASN A 88 -11.63 0.65 1.82
N ILE A 89 -10.29 0.50 1.85
CA ILE A 89 -9.63 -0.80 1.76
C ILE A 89 -10.05 -1.69 2.94
N HIS A 90 -10.22 -1.08 4.12
CA HIS A 90 -10.94 -1.62 5.25
C HIS A 90 -12.32 -0.96 5.32
N ALA A 91 -13.35 -1.68 4.98
CA ALA A 91 -14.65 -1.06 4.75
C ALA A 91 -15.40 -0.56 6.01
N GLY A 92 -14.85 -0.84 7.20
CA GLY A 92 -15.28 -0.21 8.45
C GLY A 92 -14.74 1.19 8.69
N GLU A 93 -13.87 1.70 7.80
CA GLU A 93 -13.17 2.98 7.85
C GLU A 93 -13.80 3.92 6.81
N VAL A 94 -14.98 4.46 7.14
CA VAL A 94 -15.91 5.02 6.15
C VAL A 94 -15.66 6.48 5.77
N GLU A 95 -14.92 7.26 6.57
CA GLU A 95 -14.75 8.70 6.35
C GLU A 95 -13.97 9.04 5.08
N GLY A 96 -12.95 8.24 4.72
CA GLY A 96 -12.17 8.45 3.50
C GLY A 96 -13.03 8.36 2.23
N LYS A 97 -13.96 7.42 2.20
CA LYS A 97 -14.93 7.25 1.11
C LYS A 97 -15.80 8.49 0.93
N GLU A 98 -16.31 9.05 2.02
CA GLU A 98 -17.17 10.23 1.99
C GLU A 98 -16.36 11.50 1.68
N ALA A 99 -15.14 11.62 2.22
CA ALA A 99 -14.24 12.74 1.95
C ALA A 99 -13.88 12.82 0.45
N ILE A 100 -13.57 11.69 -0.21
CA ILE A 100 -13.28 11.66 -1.65
C ILE A 100 -14.46 12.20 -2.47
N GLN A 101 -15.69 11.82 -2.14
CA GLN A 101 -16.89 12.30 -2.84
C GLN A 101 -17.01 13.82 -2.74
N GLN A 102 -16.79 14.38 -1.55
CA GLN A 102 -16.81 15.84 -1.32
C GLN A 102 -15.67 16.54 -2.07
N ILE A 103 -14.44 16.01 -2.04
CA ILE A 103 -13.27 16.56 -2.75
C ILE A 103 -13.54 16.61 -4.25
N VAL A 104 -14.03 15.54 -4.86
CA VAL A 104 -14.33 15.51 -6.30
C VAL A 104 -15.38 16.58 -6.66
N ARG A 105 -16.44 16.71 -5.86
CA ARG A 105 -17.45 17.75 -6.05
C ARG A 105 -16.85 19.16 -5.95
N GLU A 106 -16.00 19.43 -4.96
CA GLU A 106 -15.36 20.74 -4.77
C GLU A 106 -14.41 21.09 -5.93
N LEU A 107 -13.66 20.12 -6.44
CA LEU A 107 -12.81 20.29 -7.62
C LEU A 107 -13.64 20.63 -8.88
N LEU A 108 -14.78 19.97 -9.06
CA LEU A 108 -15.70 20.26 -10.16
C LEU A 108 -16.41 21.60 -10.02
N GLN A 109 -16.65 22.06 -8.78
CA GLN A 109 -17.17 23.38 -8.47
C GLN A 109 -16.16 24.51 -8.68
N GLY A 110 -14.90 24.18 -9.00
CA GLY A 110 -13.83 25.16 -9.18
C GLY A 110 -13.30 25.78 -7.88
N LYS A 111 -13.57 25.17 -6.71
CA LYS A 111 -13.07 25.69 -5.42
C LYS A 111 -11.55 25.58 -5.27
N HIS A 112 -10.92 24.68 -6.03
CA HIS A 112 -9.47 24.40 -5.99
C HIS A 112 -8.87 24.47 -7.41
N PRO A 113 -8.79 25.67 -8.04
CA PRO A 113 -8.41 25.79 -9.44
C PRO A 113 -6.98 25.30 -9.72
N VAL A 114 -6.03 25.51 -8.80
CA VAL A 114 -4.65 25.03 -8.93
C VAL A 114 -4.60 23.51 -8.98
N LEU A 115 -5.31 22.82 -8.07
CA LEU A 115 -5.38 21.35 -8.07
C LEU A 115 -6.00 20.83 -9.37
N ARG A 116 -7.05 21.52 -9.83
CA ARG A 116 -7.75 21.18 -11.06
C ARG A 116 -6.89 21.37 -12.31
N HIS A 117 -5.96 22.30 -12.26
CA HIS A 117 -4.99 22.55 -13.35
C HIS A 117 -3.82 21.58 -13.31
N ASP A 118 -3.19 21.41 -12.15
CA ASP A 118 -1.88 20.79 -12.01
C ASP A 118 -1.90 19.29 -11.70
N LEU A 119 -3.06 18.73 -11.34
CA LEU A 119 -3.21 17.31 -10.99
C LEU A 119 -4.16 16.57 -11.93
N ASP A 120 -3.77 15.36 -12.31
CA ASP A 120 -4.61 14.36 -12.96
C ASP A 120 -4.91 13.27 -11.92
N LEU A 121 -6.15 13.19 -11.50
CA LEU A 121 -6.56 12.36 -10.37
C LEU A 121 -7.31 11.12 -10.84
N VAL A 122 -6.91 9.95 -10.31
CA VAL A 122 -7.77 8.76 -10.27
C VAL A 122 -8.16 8.54 -8.82
N VAL A 123 -9.45 8.39 -8.57
CA VAL A 123 -10.00 8.16 -7.23
C VAL A 123 -10.80 6.87 -7.18
N MET A 124 -10.69 6.12 -6.09
CA MET A 124 -11.47 4.92 -5.83
C MET A 124 -12.06 4.98 -4.41
N PRO A 125 -13.28 5.52 -4.25
CA PRO A 125 -13.85 5.76 -2.93
C PRO A 125 -14.18 4.48 -2.15
N ALA A 126 -14.54 3.38 -2.83
CA ALA A 126 -14.97 2.12 -2.21
C ALA A 126 -14.15 0.95 -2.77
N TYR A 127 -12.88 0.85 -2.37
CA TYR A 127 -11.97 -0.18 -2.87
C TYR A 127 -12.41 -1.59 -2.48
N ASN A 128 -12.77 -1.81 -1.21
CA ASN A 128 -13.36 -3.07 -0.74
C ASN A 128 -14.88 -3.02 -0.94
N ALA A 129 -15.32 -3.22 -2.17
CA ALA A 129 -16.75 -3.12 -2.51
C ALA A 129 -17.61 -4.14 -1.75
N ASP A 130 -17.13 -5.38 -1.57
CA ASP A 130 -17.86 -6.42 -0.82
C ASP A 130 -18.04 -6.02 0.64
N GLY A 131 -16.96 -5.60 1.31
CA GLY A 131 -17.01 -5.15 2.70
C GLY A 131 -17.82 -3.87 2.88
N THR A 132 -17.80 -2.96 1.89
CA THR A 132 -18.53 -1.69 1.93
C THR A 132 -20.05 -1.89 2.04
N ASP A 133 -20.61 -2.85 1.33
CA ASP A 133 -22.05 -3.12 1.34
C ASP A 133 -22.47 -4.07 2.48
N ALA A 134 -21.52 -4.66 3.19
CA ALA A 134 -21.77 -5.48 4.39
C ALA A 134 -21.92 -4.59 5.66
N LEU A 135 -22.81 -3.60 5.59
CA LEU A 135 -23.05 -2.63 6.67
C LEU A 135 -23.73 -3.30 7.87
N ASP A 136 -23.19 -3.06 9.06
CA ASP A 136 -23.75 -3.57 10.32
C ASP A 136 -23.40 -2.63 11.49
N PRO A 137 -24.38 -2.16 12.27
CA PRO A 137 -24.15 -1.36 13.48
C PRO A 137 -23.36 -2.08 14.59
N ALA A 138 -23.27 -3.41 14.53
CA ALA A 138 -22.49 -4.20 15.47
C ALA A 138 -20.98 -4.24 15.12
N ILE A 139 -20.59 -3.81 13.92
CA ILE A 139 -19.20 -3.70 13.52
C ILE A 139 -18.60 -2.44 14.13
N ARG A 140 -17.44 -2.57 14.81
CA ARG A 140 -16.74 -1.48 15.50
C ARG A 140 -17.65 -0.66 16.42
N PRO A 141 -18.39 -1.27 17.37
CA PRO A 141 -19.39 -0.58 18.21
C PRO A 141 -18.77 0.47 19.13
N TRP A 142 -17.47 0.41 19.34
CA TRP A 142 -16.66 1.35 20.15
C TRP A 142 -16.26 2.63 19.38
N GLN A 143 -16.46 2.67 18.08
CA GLN A 143 -16.20 3.82 17.20
C GLN A 143 -17.46 4.68 17.09
N PRO A 144 -17.37 6.03 17.13
CA PRO A 144 -18.49 6.90 16.74
C PRO A 144 -18.85 6.69 15.26
N ASN A 145 -19.88 5.87 15.03
CA ASN A 145 -20.31 5.43 13.70
C ASN A 145 -21.62 6.11 13.27
N PRO A 146 -21.95 6.09 11.96
CA PRO A 146 -23.30 6.42 11.49
C PRO A 146 -24.34 5.60 12.24
N THR A 147 -25.34 6.29 12.82
CA THR A 147 -26.24 5.67 13.80
C THR A 147 -27.24 4.67 13.21
N GLU A 148 -27.58 4.82 11.91
CA GLU A 148 -28.55 3.95 11.24
C GLU A 148 -27.88 2.84 10.44
N SER A 149 -26.80 3.13 9.70
CA SER A 149 -26.17 2.12 8.83
C SER A 149 -25.11 1.29 9.52
N GLY A 150 -24.48 1.79 10.58
CA GLY A 150 -23.20 1.24 11.03
C GLY A 150 -22.13 1.41 9.97
N VAL A 151 -21.18 0.46 9.92
CA VAL A 151 -20.04 0.46 9.00
C VAL A 151 -19.82 -0.92 8.39
N GLY A 152 -19.00 -1.02 7.35
CA GLY A 152 -18.70 -2.26 6.64
C GLY A 152 -17.67 -3.15 7.32
N ARG A 153 -17.36 -4.30 6.72
CA ARG A 153 -16.39 -5.29 7.21
C ARG A 153 -15.00 -4.98 6.70
N ARG A 154 -13.99 -5.27 7.56
CA ARG A 154 -12.59 -5.06 7.22
C ARG A 154 -12.17 -5.88 6.00
N GLU A 155 -12.44 -7.17 6.02
CA GLU A 155 -12.08 -8.14 5.00
C GLU A 155 -13.06 -8.07 3.81
N ASN A 156 -12.60 -8.53 2.64
CA ASN A 156 -13.47 -8.78 1.50
C ASN A 156 -14.34 -10.04 1.71
N ALA A 157 -15.17 -10.40 0.74
CA ALA A 157 -16.03 -11.59 0.81
C ALA A 157 -15.29 -12.92 0.93
N GLN A 158 -14.00 -12.96 0.57
CA GLN A 158 -13.14 -14.15 0.71
C GLN A 158 -12.45 -14.22 2.09
N GLY A 159 -12.71 -13.27 3.00
CA GLY A 159 -12.03 -13.17 4.29
C GLY A 159 -10.59 -12.66 4.19
N LEU A 160 -10.23 -11.99 3.10
CA LEU A 160 -8.89 -11.42 2.90
C LEU A 160 -8.87 -9.95 3.32
N ASP A 161 -7.84 -9.58 4.09
CA ASP A 161 -7.44 -8.20 4.28
C ASP A 161 -6.74 -7.71 3.00
N LEU A 162 -7.41 -6.86 2.24
CA LEU A 162 -6.90 -6.35 0.96
C LEU A 162 -5.62 -5.50 1.13
N ASN A 163 -5.38 -4.97 2.34
CA ASN A 163 -4.14 -4.27 2.68
C ASN A 163 -3.01 -5.24 3.14
N ARG A 164 -3.11 -6.51 2.80
CA ARG A 164 -2.09 -7.56 2.95
C ARG A 164 -1.87 -8.33 1.64
N ASP A 165 -2.48 -7.87 0.54
CA ASP A 165 -2.57 -8.64 -0.69
C ASP A 165 -1.68 -8.13 -1.84
N LEU A 166 -1.00 -6.97 -1.67
CA LEU A 166 -0.29 -6.31 -2.78
C LEU A 166 0.79 -7.18 -3.44
N MET A 167 1.49 -8.01 -2.67
CA MET A 167 2.58 -8.85 -3.20
C MET A 167 2.05 -10.16 -3.82
N LYS A 168 1.03 -10.80 -3.22
CA LYS A 168 0.48 -12.05 -3.76
C LYS A 168 -0.61 -11.85 -4.81
N ALA A 169 -1.28 -10.68 -4.83
CA ALA A 169 -2.32 -10.28 -5.78
C ALA A 169 -3.42 -11.35 -5.98
N ALA A 170 -3.89 -11.95 -4.88
CA ALA A 170 -4.90 -12.99 -4.93
C ALA A 170 -6.30 -12.45 -5.26
N ALA A 171 -6.66 -11.27 -4.72
CA ALA A 171 -7.97 -10.67 -4.91
C ALA A 171 -8.11 -9.93 -6.27
N PRO A 172 -9.30 -9.93 -6.90
CA PRO A 172 -9.58 -9.13 -8.10
C PRO A 172 -9.32 -7.63 -7.88
N ASN A 173 -9.62 -7.10 -6.69
CA ASN A 173 -9.32 -5.73 -6.29
C ASN A 173 -7.83 -5.40 -6.46
N THR A 174 -6.95 -6.25 -5.96
CA THR A 174 -5.50 -6.06 -6.06
C THR A 174 -5.01 -6.19 -7.50
N ARG A 175 -5.54 -7.16 -8.26
CA ARG A 175 -5.21 -7.26 -9.70
C ARG A 175 -5.65 -6.04 -10.49
N TRP A 176 -6.81 -5.46 -10.16
CA TRP A 176 -7.25 -4.18 -10.72
C TRP A 176 -6.28 -3.05 -10.35
N LEU A 177 -5.90 -2.96 -9.08
CA LEU A 177 -4.97 -1.94 -8.59
C LEU A 177 -3.59 -2.04 -9.27
N LEU A 178 -3.03 -3.24 -9.40
CA LEU A 178 -1.76 -3.43 -10.13
C LEU A 178 -1.86 -3.01 -11.60
N ALA A 179 -2.98 -3.30 -12.25
CA ALA A 179 -3.23 -2.82 -13.61
C ALA A 179 -3.32 -1.28 -13.67
N MET A 180 -4.00 -0.64 -12.71
CA MET A 180 -4.07 0.81 -12.58
C MET A 180 -2.67 1.43 -12.33
N LEU A 181 -1.89 0.87 -11.42
CA LEU A 181 -0.52 1.32 -11.14
C LEU A 181 0.42 1.20 -12.35
N ARG A 182 0.14 0.30 -13.27
CA ARG A 182 0.89 0.14 -14.52
C ARG A 182 0.39 1.07 -15.62
N ASP A 183 -0.92 1.22 -15.79
CA ASP A 183 -1.54 1.99 -16.87
C ASP A 183 -1.53 3.51 -16.57
N PHE A 184 -2.04 3.90 -15.41
CA PHE A 184 -2.06 5.30 -15.00
C PHE A 184 -0.71 5.78 -14.50
N ASP A 185 0.09 4.89 -13.90
CA ASP A 185 1.42 5.16 -13.36
C ASP A 185 1.46 6.44 -12.50
N PRO A 186 0.75 6.49 -11.35
CA PRO A 186 0.68 7.69 -10.52
C PRO A 186 2.03 7.99 -9.90
N ALA A 187 2.36 9.28 -9.78
CA ALA A 187 3.54 9.76 -9.04
C ALA A 187 3.39 9.56 -7.53
N ALA A 188 2.15 9.58 -7.04
CA ALA A 188 1.82 9.37 -5.63
C ALA A 188 0.53 8.56 -5.45
N VAL A 189 0.47 7.80 -4.36
CA VAL A 189 -0.69 7.04 -3.91
C VAL A 189 -1.07 7.51 -2.50
N LEU A 190 -2.31 7.90 -2.30
CA LEU A 190 -2.87 8.20 -0.97
C LEU A 190 -3.83 7.07 -0.59
N ASP A 191 -3.66 6.48 0.60
CA ASP A 191 -4.52 5.43 1.15
C ASP A 191 -5.16 5.91 2.45
N LEU A 192 -6.50 5.95 2.48
CA LEU A 192 -7.26 6.61 3.53
C LEU A 192 -7.86 5.60 4.49
N HIS A 193 -7.43 5.69 5.75
CA HIS A 193 -7.75 4.80 6.85
C HIS A 193 -8.29 5.52 8.09
N THR A 194 -8.58 4.71 9.12
CA THR A 194 -9.00 5.14 10.46
C THR A 194 -8.20 4.38 11.50
N THR A 195 -7.61 5.08 12.48
CA THR A 195 -6.85 4.47 13.58
C THR A 195 -7.71 3.51 14.40
N ASN A 196 -7.06 2.61 15.11
CA ASN A 196 -7.73 1.64 15.99
C ASN A 196 -7.04 1.45 17.36
N GLY A 197 -6.19 2.39 17.74
CA GLY A 197 -5.26 2.17 18.85
C GLY A 197 -5.34 3.17 19.98
N SER A 198 -4.26 3.87 20.16
CA SER A 198 -3.98 4.75 21.30
C SER A 198 -4.90 5.97 21.37
N THR A 199 -5.18 6.43 22.57
CA THR A 199 -5.92 7.67 22.84
C THR A 199 -4.95 8.84 22.92
N HIS A 200 -4.89 9.64 21.86
CA HIS A 200 -3.94 10.74 21.69
C HIS A 200 -4.65 12.07 21.33
N GLY A 201 -3.89 13.17 21.31
CA GLY A 201 -4.40 14.50 21.03
C GLY A 201 -4.46 14.93 19.57
N PHE A 202 -4.05 14.09 18.62
CA PHE A 202 -4.05 14.43 17.20
C PHE A 202 -5.42 14.19 16.55
N HIS A 203 -5.79 15.02 15.58
CA HIS A 203 -7.01 14.85 14.79
C HIS A 203 -6.87 13.71 13.79
N LEU A 204 -5.67 13.51 13.26
CA LEU A 204 -5.32 12.52 12.29
C LEU A 204 -3.83 12.20 12.43
N THR A 205 -3.47 10.93 12.24
CA THR A 205 -2.08 10.53 12.06
C THR A 205 -1.83 10.10 10.61
N HIS A 206 -0.58 10.19 10.17
CA HIS A 206 -0.23 9.90 8.77
C HIS A 206 1.15 9.27 8.68
N GLY A 207 1.48 8.69 7.54
CA GLY A 207 2.83 8.16 7.32
C GLY A 207 3.25 8.18 5.86
N PRO A 208 4.55 8.34 5.60
CA PRO A 208 5.12 8.05 4.29
C PRO A 208 5.20 6.55 4.07
N ALA A 209 5.54 6.13 2.86
CA ALA A 209 6.06 4.78 2.67
C ALA A 209 7.30 4.54 3.56
N CYS A 210 7.36 3.36 4.15
CA CYS A 210 8.47 2.98 5.04
C CYS A 210 9.01 1.56 4.72
N THR A 211 8.84 1.10 3.49
CA THR A 211 9.19 -0.27 3.08
C THR A 211 10.70 -0.45 2.96
N LEU A 212 11.12 -1.68 3.27
CA LEU A 212 12.50 -2.13 3.11
C LEU A 212 12.96 -2.06 1.65
N GLY A 213 14.22 -1.72 1.46
CA GLY A 213 14.88 -1.76 0.16
C GLY A 213 14.37 -0.74 -0.87
N ALA A 214 13.43 0.12 -0.52
CA ALA A 214 13.07 1.27 -1.34
C ALA A 214 14.24 2.27 -1.41
N ASP A 215 14.17 3.21 -2.33
CA ASP A 215 15.18 4.25 -2.48
C ASP A 215 15.15 5.22 -1.28
N GLU A 216 16.25 5.35 -0.56
CA GLU A 216 16.32 6.17 0.65
C GLU A 216 16.08 7.66 0.38
N GLY A 217 16.54 8.17 -0.76
CA GLY A 217 16.29 9.56 -1.17
C GLY A 217 14.80 9.82 -1.38
N LEU A 218 14.11 8.88 -2.06
CA LEU A 218 12.67 8.95 -2.26
C LEU A 218 11.91 8.88 -0.92
N LEU A 219 12.32 8.00 0.00
CA LEU A 219 11.70 7.90 1.33
C LEU A 219 11.90 9.18 2.14
N ALA A 220 13.11 9.76 2.10
CA ALA A 220 13.41 11.03 2.77
C ALA A 220 12.59 12.18 2.18
N PHE A 221 12.45 12.25 0.86
CA PHE A 221 11.64 13.25 0.17
C PHE A 221 10.15 13.10 0.53
N ASN A 222 9.63 11.87 0.59
CA ASN A 222 8.26 11.59 0.99
C ASN A 222 7.98 12.03 2.45
N ARG A 223 8.94 11.79 3.34
CA ARG A 223 8.86 12.26 4.74
C ARG A 223 8.87 13.78 4.82
N LYS A 224 9.77 14.47 4.09
CA LYS A 224 9.82 15.93 4.00
C LYS A 224 8.46 16.51 3.62
N MET A 225 7.82 15.96 2.58
CA MET A 225 6.47 16.36 2.16
C MET A 225 5.49 16.32 3.34
N LEU A 226 5.44 15.21 4.08
CA LEU A 226 4.47 15.07 5.17
C LEU A 226 4.79 15.95 6.38
N VAL A 227 6.05 16.25 6.65
CA VAL A 227 6.44 17.25 7.67
C VAL A 227 5.90 18.63 7.29
N GLU A 228 6.06 19.05 6.04
CA GLU A 228 5.58 20.36 5.56
C GLU A 228 4.04 20.42 5.55
N VAL A 229 3.35 19.34 5.17
CA VAL A 229 1.88 19.22 5.25
C VAL A 229 1.42 19.31 6.71
N ARG A 230 2.11 18.61 7.64
CA ARG A 230 1.83 18.67 9.09
C ARG A 230 1.91 20.08 9.65
N GLU A 231 2.97 20.82 9.32
CA GLU A 231 3.13 22.18 9.80
C GLU A 231 2.06 23.13 9.22
N ARG A 232 1.67 22.98 7.97
CA ARG A 232 0.56 23.72 7.35
C ARG A 232 -0.76 23.46 8.08
N LEU A 233 -1.12 22.20 8.31
CA LEU A 233 -2.36 21.84 9.00
C LEU A 233 -2.36 22.26 10.47
N LYS A 234 -1.22 22.22 11.14
CA LYS A 234 -1.05 22.72 12.51
C LYS A 234 -1.33 24.22 12.59
N ALA A 235 -0.83 25.01 11.64
CA ALA A 235 -1.12 26.45 11.55
C ALA A 235 -2.61 26.75 11.33
N GLU A 236 -3.35 25.80 10.73
CA GLU A 236 -4.80 25.86 10.55
C GLU A 236 -5.60 25.28 11.74
N GLY A 237 -4.97 24.96 12.87
CA GLY A 237 -5.61 24.39 14.05
C GLY A 237 -5.98 22.92 13.94
N MET A 238 -5.34 22.17 13.03
CA MET A 238 -5.51 20.73 12.87
C MET A 238 -4.20 19.99 13.20
N PRO A 239 -3.92 19.65 14.45
CA PRO A 239 -2.72 18.92 14.83
C PRO A 239 -2.73 17.50 14.25
N THR A 240 -1.66 17.15 13.55
CA THR A 240 -1.41 15.81 13.00
C THR A 240 -0.02 15.32 13.38
N TYR A 241 0.23 14.02 13.31
CA TYR A 241 1.54 13.43 13.56
C TYR A 241 1.76 12.15 12.76
N ASP A 242 2.99 11.63 12.78
CA ASP A 242 3.30 10.33 12.19
C ASP A 242 2.50 9.20 12.86
N TYR A 243 1.98 8.27 12.06
CA TYR A 243 1.17 7.16 12.53
C TYR A 243 1.96 6.21 13.43
N GLY A 244 1.33 5.83 14.53
CA GLY A 244 1.87 4.89 15.50
C GLY A 244 0.90 4.65 16.65
N ASN A 245 1.42 4.00 17.68
CA ASN A 245 0.71 3.75 18.94
C ASN A 245 1.65 3.97 20.12
N PHE A 246 1.08 4.24 21.28
CA PHE A 246 1.84 4.26 22.50
C PHE A 246 2.36 2.87 22.88
N VAL A 247 3.51 2.84 23.54
CA VAL A 247 4.07 1.66 24.18
C VAL A 247 3.98 1.86 25.71
N PRO A 248 3.32 0.95 26.42
CA PRO A 248 2.54 -0.20 25.95
C PRO A 248 1.31 0.23 25.12
N TYR A 249 0.80 -0.65 24.28
CA TYR A 249 -0.33 -0.38 23.37
C TYR A 249 -1.61 0.14 24.06
N LYS A 250 -1.85 -0.29 25.30
CA LYS A 250 -2.94 0.20 26.15
C LYS A 250 -2.35 0.72 27.47
N PRO A 251 -1.84 1.94 27.48
CA PRO A 251 -1.25 2.52 28.67
C PRO A 251 -2.31 2.75 29.77
N THR A 252 -1.88 2.69 31.01
CA THR A 252 -2.67 3.02 32.20
C THR A 252 -1.88 3.98 33.09
N PRO A 253 -2.49 4.63 34.09
CA PRO A 253 -1.76 5.44 35.06
C PRO A 253 -0.60 4.73 35.74
N GLU A 254 -0.74 3.41 35.99
CA GLU A 254 0.30 2.57 36.62
C GLU A 254 1.38 2.14 35.60
N LYS A 255 1.05 2.14 34.32
CA LYS A 255 1.94 1.81 33.20
C LYS A 255 1.78 2.86 32.09
N PRO A 256 2.29 4.08 32.33
CA PRO A 256 2.14 5.19 31.37
C PRO A 256 2.91 4.93 30.08
N PRO A 257 2.62 5.70 29.01
CA PRO A 257 3.37 5.61 27.77
C PRO A 257 4.85 5.89 27.94
N THR A 258 5.70 5.08 27.33
CA THR A 258 7.16 5.22 27.33
C THR A 258 7.75 5.55 25.96
N ALA A 259 7.01 5.26 24.90
CA ALA A 259 7.40 5.51 23.52
C ALA A 259 6.16 5.64 22.61
N TRP A 260 6.39 6.12 21.39
CA TRP A 260 5.45 6.09 20.26
C TRP A 260 6.07 5.28 19.13
N GLU A 261 5.40 4.23 18.68
CA GLU A 261 5.93 3.31 17.66
C GLU A 261 4.97 3.11 16.49
N THR A 262 5.50 3.22 15.25
CA THR A 262 4.79 2.81 14.03
C THR A 262 4.81 1.29 13.86
N TYR A 263 4.18 0.76 12.80
CA TYR A 263 3.91 -0.68 12.80
C TYR A 263 4.68 -1.44 11.73
N ASP A 264 4.57 -1.37 10.49
CA ASP A 264 4.95 -2.44 9.56
C ASP A 264 5.69 -1.89 8.32
N ALA A 265 6.85 -2.47 7.99
CA ALA A 265 7.68 -2.10 6.84
C ALA A 265 7.46 -3.03 5.61
N HIS A 266 6.53 -3.97 5.66
CA HIS A 266 6.35 -4.93 4.58
C HIS A 266 5.70 -4.31 3.35
N PRO A 267 6.18 -4.66 2.13
CA PRO A 267 5.61 -4.16 0.88
C PRO A 267 4.22 -4.71 0.53
N ARG A 268 3.69 -5.66 1.30
CA ARG A 268 2.31 -6.15 1.15
C ARG A 268 1.23 -5.10 1.43
N LEU A 269 1.60 -3.97 2.06
CA LEU A 269 0.73 -2.85 2.40
C LEU A 269 0.65 -1.85 1.24
N LEU A 270 -0.55 -1.28 1.00
CA LEU A 270 -0.74 -0.34 -0.10
C LEU A 270 0.12 0.93 0.04
N THR A 271 0.37 1.41 1.26
CA THR A 271 1.25 2.57 1.48
C THR A 271 2.74 2.27 1.32
N ASN A 272 3.14 1.01 1.40
CA ASN A 272 4.55 0.61 1.27
C ASN A 272 4.92 0.19 -0.16
N TYR A 273 4.03 -0.52 -0.82
CA TYR A 273 4.25 -1.07 -2.17
C TYR A 273 4.69 -0.02 -3.22
N PRO A 274 4.10 1.21 -3.27
CA PRO A 274 4.48 2.21 -4.28
C PRO A 274 5.95 2.63 -4.21
N ALA A 275 6.59 2.61 -3.03
CA ALA A 275 7.99 2.97 -2.92
C ALA A 275 8.93 1.97 -3.63
N LEU A 276 8.60 0.67 -3.66
CA LEU A 276 9.31 -0.31 -4.49
C LEU A 276 9.09 -0.09 -6.00
N ARG A 277 8.10 0.70 -6.37
CA ARG A 277 7.87 1.19 -7.74
C ARG A 277 8.47 2.56 -7.99
N ASN A 278 9.25 3.09 -7.05
CA ASN A 278 9.82 4.44 -7.06
C ASN A 278 8.73 5.51 -7.14
N ARG A 279 7.66 5.39 -6.35
CA ARG A 279 6.54 6.34 -6.24
C ARG A 279 6.33 6.76 -4.79
N LEU A 280 5.82 7.98 -4.59
CA LEU A 280 5.44 8.46 -3.26
C LEU A 280 4.20 7.71 -2.77
N ALA A 281 4.07 7.61 -1.45
CA ALA A 281 2.85 7.11 -0.83
C ALA A 281 2.53 7.87 0.46
N VAL A 282 1.25 7.96 0.76
CA VAL A 282 0.72 8.62 1.95
C VAL A 282 -0.31 7.72 2.60
N LEU A 283 -0.03 7.35 3.84
CA LEU A 283 -1.02 6.80 4.76
C LEU A 283 -1.77 7.97 5.42
N SER A 284 -3.08 7.91 5.46
CA SER A 284 -3.93 8.78 6.25
C SER A 284 -4.72 7.94 7.24
N GLU A 285 -4.61 8.25 8.53
CA GLU A 285 -5.25 7.52 9.62
C GLU A 285 -6.07 8.50 10.47
N SER A 286 -7.34 8.66 10.11
CA SER A 286 -8.25 9.52 10.85
C SER A 286 -8.43 9.02 12.29
N TYR A 287 -8.44 9.92 13.28
CA TYR A 287 -8.51 9.51 14.68
C TYR A 287 -9.89 8.92 15.02
N VAL A 288 -9.92 7.65 15.29
CA VAL A 288 -11.14 6.83 15.43
C VAL A 288 -12.11 7.32 16.50
N TYR A 289 -11.63 8.00 17.55
CA TYR A 289 -12.46 8.47 18.66
C TYR A 289 -13.04 9.88 18.47
N ARG A 290 -12.71 10.56 17.38
CA ARG A 290 -13.40 11.79 16.99
C ARG A 290 -14.78 11.48 16.43
N ASP A 291 -15.70 12.43 16.53
CA ASP A 291 -17.03 12.29 15.93
C ASP A 291 -16.93 12.09 14.42
N TRP A 292 -17.82 11.31 13.87
CA TRP A 292 -17.78 10.91 12.47
C TRP A 292 -17.76 12.10 11.48
N PRO A 293 -18.56 13.19 11.64
CA PRO A 293 -18.47 14.36 10.77
C PRO A 293 -17.10 15.02 10.81
N ASP A 294 -16.46 15.08 11.98
CA ASP A 294 -15.13 15.63 12.15
C ASP A 294 -14.10 14.77 11.41
N ARG A 295 -14.20 13.43 11.49
CA ARG A 295 -13.31 12.53 10.77
C ARG A 295 -13.40 12.72 9.26
N ILE A 296 -14.60 12.89 8.69
CA ILE A 296 -14.78 13.22 7.26
C ILE A 296 -14.08 14.55 6.93
N SER A 297 -14.32 15.58 7.74
CA SER A 297 -13.74 16.92 7.54
C SER A 297 -12.21 16.91 7.65
N ASP A 298 -11.66 16.24 8.69
CA ASP A 298 -10.22 16.17 8.90
C ASP A 298 -9.52 15.39 7.78
N THR A 299 -10.09 14.25 7.36
CA THR A 299 -9.58 13.48 6.22
C THR A 299 -9.60 14.31 4.94
N ARG A 300 -10.69 15.01 4.66
CA ARG A 300 -10.80 15.91 3.50
C ARG A 300 -9.75 17.02 3.52
N ARG A 301 -9.55 17.69 4.66
CA ARG A 301 -8.54 18.75 4.83
C ARG A 301 -7.12 18.19 4.62
N PHE A 302 -6.82 17.05 5.20
CA PHE A 302 -5.53 16.39 5.05
C PHE A 302 -5.24 16.02 3.58
N VAL A 303 -6.19 15.38 2.88
CA VAL A 303 -6.04 15.03 1.47
C VAL A 303 -5.82 16.27 0.61
N LEU A 304 -6.63 17.34 0.81
CA LEU A 304 -6.47 18.59 0.06
C LEU A 304 -5.11 19.25 0.32
N ALA A 305 -4.60 19.21 1.55
CA ALA A 305 -3.27 19.73 1.87
C ALA A 305 -2.15 18.94 1.18
N CYS A 306 -2.24 17.59 1.16
CA CYS A 306 -1.32 16.76 0.41
C CYS A 306 -1.35 17.04 -1.09
N LEU A 307 -2.55 17.14 -1.67
CA LEU A 307 -2.72 17.46 -3.09
C LEU A 307 -2.20 18.86 -3.43
N ALA A 308 -2.41 19.84 -2.55
CA ALA A 308 -1.88 21.20 -2.74
C ALA A 308 -0.36 21.21 -2.74
N TRP A 309 0.27 20.52 -1.77
CA TRP A 309 1.72 20.38 -1.73
C TRP A 309 2.26 19.73 -3.01
N MET A 310 1.63 18.66 -3.47
CA MET A 310 2.04 17.94 -4.70
C MET A 310 1.89 18.81 -5.95
N ALA A 311 0.86 19.65 -6.04
CA ALA A 311 0.67 20.58 -7.14
C ALA A 311 1.76 21.66 -7.14
N GLU A 312 2.06 22.23 -5.98
CA GLU A 312 3.11 23.23 -5.78
C GLU A 312 4.51 22.68 -6.14
N HIS A 313 4.81 21.43 -5.78
CA HIS A 313 6.13 20.80 -5.93
C HIS A 313 6.20 19.74 -7.05
N ARG A 314 5.27 19.78 -8.05
CA ARG A 314 5.18 18.73 -9.08
C ARG A 314 6.47 18.48 -9.85
N GLY A 315 7.29 19.50 -10.05
CA GLY A 315 8.60 19.40 -10.69
C GLY A 315 9.61 18.61 -9.86
N GLU A 316 9.66 18.89 -8.56
CA GLU A 316 10.52 18.19 -7.58
C GLU A 316 10.09 16.73 -7.44
N VAL A 317 8.78 16.45 -7.34
CA VAL A 317 8.23 15.08 -7.29
C VAL A 317 8.69 14.25 -8.49
N ARG A 318 8.55 14.79 -9.69
CA ARG A 318 9.02 14.10 -10.91
C ARG A 318 10.53 13.90 -10.94
N SER A 319 11.27 14.92 -10.49
CA SER A 319 12.73 14.84 -10.42
C SER A 319 13.17 13.73 -9.47
N GLU A 320 12.59 13.68 -8.27
CA GLU A 320 12.93 12.66 -7.27
C GLU A 320 12.61 11.24 -7.74
N ILE A 321 11.45 11.04 -8.41
CA ILE A 321 11.09 9.76 -9.02
C ILE A 321 12.14 9.32 -10.06
N ARG A 322 12.58 10.23 -10.94
CA ARG A 322 13.62 9.93 -11.93
C ARG A 322 14.96 9.61 -11.25
N MET A 323 15.33 10.38 -10.23
CA MET A 323 16.57 10.15 -9.47
C MET A 323 16.55 8.80 -8.75
N ALA A 324 15.43 8.40 -8.14
CA ALA A 324 15.30 7.10 -7.50
C ALA A 324 15.50 5.93 -8.49
N GLN A 325 14.96 6.07 -9.71
CA GLN A 325 15.16 5.10 -10.79
C GLN A 325 16.62 5.09 -11.28
N ALA A 326 17.22 6.26 -11.44
CA ALA A 326 18.62 6.40 -11.88
C ALA A 326 19.58 5.82 -10.83
N ARG A 327 19.41 6.12 -9.54
CA ARG A 327 20.23 5.56 -8.45
C ARG A 327 20.25 4.03 -8.45
N TRP A 328 19.11 3.38 -8.73
CA TRP A 328 19.08 1.92 -8.88
C TRP A 328 19.90 1.45 -10.08
N THR A 329 19.72 2.07 -11.25
CA THR A 329 20.43 1.69 -12.47
C THR A 329 21.93 1.95 -12.34
N GLU A 330 22.33 3.06 -11.73
CA GLU A 330 23.73 3.39 -11.49
C GLU A 330 24.40 2.45 -10.48
N ALA A 331 23.76 2.19 -9.35
CA ALA A 331 24.24 1.22 -8.37
C ALA A 331 24.42 -0.16 -9.00
N TRP A 332 23.50 -0.52 -9.89
CA TRP A 332 23.58 -1.78 -10.62
C TRP A 332 24.84 -1.92 -11.48
N THR A 333 25.33 -0.84 -12.06
CA THR A 333 26.50 -0.87 -12.96
C THR A 333 27.83 -0.72 -12.24
N LYS A 334 27.86 -0.10 -11.05
CA LYS A 334 29.10 0.33 -10.38
C LYS A 334 29.59 -0.62 -9.30
N GLU A 335 28.67 -1.18 -8.50
CA GLU A 335 29.02 -1.93 -7.27
C GLU A 335 28.10 -3.13 -7.02
N PRO A 336 28.52 -4.10 -6.20
CA PRO A 336 27.61 -5.10 -5.65
C PRO A 336 26.50 -4.43 -4.84
N VAL A 337 25.24 -4.68 -5.20
CA VAL A 337 24.09 -4.16 -4.48
C VAL A 337 23.67 -5.17 -3.42
N SER A 338 23.36 -4.70 -2.23
CA SER A 338 22.74 -5.50 -1.16
C SER A 338 21.41 -4.88 -0.75
N LEU A 339 20.42 -5.74 -0.43
CA LEU A 339 19.12 -5.32 0.08
C LEU A 339 18.84 -5.97 1.43
N PRO A 340 18.16 -5.27 2.35
CA PRO A 340 17.80 -5.82 3.66
C PRO A 340 16.65 -6.82 3.56
N LEU A 341 16.69 -7.89 4.34
CA LEU A 341 15.60 -8.87 4.46
C LEU A 341 14.71 -8.61 5.67
N SER A 342 15.19 -7.90 6.66
CA SER A 342 14.45 -7.52 7.86
C SER A 342 14.68 -6.05 8.23
N ALA A 343 13.88 -5.54 9.15
CA ALA A 343 14.02 -4.19 9.69
C ALA A 343 13.84 -4.17 11.20
N LYS A 344 14.41 -3.14 11.82
CA LYS A 344 14.02 -2.73 13.17
C LYS A 344 13.50 -1.30 13.16
N LEU A 345 12.66 -0.98 14.13
CA LEU A 345 12.23 0.39 14.39
C LEU A 345 13.42 1.29 14.69
N LYS A 346 13.36 2.52 14.16
CA LYS A 346 14.36 3.55 14.35
C LYS A 346 13.71 4.76 15.03
N GLU A 347 14.33 5.24 16.12
CA GLU A 347 13.99 6.53 16.70
C GLU A 347 14.31 7.63 15.68
N VAL A 348 13.32 8.45 15.35
CA VAL A 348 13.46 9.56 14.42
C VAL A 348 13.60 10.87 15.17
N GLU A 349 12.82 11.05 16.23
CA GLU A 349 12.83 12.25 17.07
C GLU A 349 12.24 11.96 18.46
N ARG A 350 12.37 12.92 19.37
CA ARG A 350 11.55 12.98 20.57
C ARG A 350 10.51 14.08 20.39
N ALA A 351 9.25 13.72 20.59
CA ALA A 351 8.13 14.61 20.27
C ALA A 351 7.14 14.75 21.43
N PRO A 352 6.39 15.86 21.48
CA PRO A 352 5.32 16.05 22.46
C PRO A 352 4.08 15.24 22.07
N PHE A 353 3.50 14.55 23.04
CA PHE A 353 2.28 13.79 22.92
C PHE A 353 1.32 14.13 24.05
N ASP A 354 0.04 14.21 23.73
CA ASP A 354 -1.02 14.16 24.70
C ASP A 354 -1.46 12.70 24.85
N TRP A 355 -1.28 12.12 26.01
CA TRP A 355 -1.91 10.86 26.35
C TRP A 355 -3.21 11.13 27.11
N VAL A 356 -4.30 10.55 26.62
CA VAL A 356 -5.63 10.68 27.20
C VAL A 356 -5.99 9.37 27.91
N ASP A 357 -6.24 9.41 29.23
CA ASP A 357 -6.89 8.30 29.95
C ASP A 357 -8.41 8.44 29.77
N PRO A 358 -9.05 7.53 29.01
CA PRO A 358 -10.43 7.71 28.62
C PRO A 358 -11.42 7.18 29.66
N THR A 359 -12.58 7.83 29.74
CA THR A 359 -13.82 7.21 30.25
C THR A 359 -14.53 6.52 29.09
N ARG A 360 -14.91 5.25 29.28
CA ARG A 360 -15.59 4.45 28.26
C ARG A 360 -16.96 3.98 28.73
N ASP A 361 -17.92 3.91 27.82
CA ASP A 361 -19.23 3.31 28.07
C ASP A 361 -19.17 1.76 27.97
N ALA A 362 -20.31 1.11 28.20
CA ALA A 362 -20.45 -0.34 28.12
C ALA A 362 -20.14 -0.95 26.74
N LYS A 363 -20.17 -0.15 25.67
CA LYS A 363 -19.79 -0.54 24.29
C LYS A 363 -18.31 -0.26 24.00
N GLY A 364 -17.54 0.27 24.98
CA GLY A 364 -16.15 0.65 24.83
C GLY A 364 -15.93 2.00 24.09
N ARG A 365 -16.99 2.76 23.83
CA ARG A 365 -16.87 4.10 23.19
C ARG A 365 -16.28 5.08 24.20
N LEU A 366 -15.46 5.98 23.67
CA LEU A 366 -14.91 7.07 24.45
C LEU A 366 -16.03 8.10 24.71
N VAL A 367 -16.39 8.30 25.98
CA VAL A 367 -17.46 9.22 26.39
C VAL A 367 -16.95 10.37 27.24
N GLY A 368 -15.65 10.42 27.50
CA GLY A 368 -15.00 11.49 28.25
C GLY A 368 -13.53 11.18 28.53
N GLU A 369 -12.85 12.14 29.13
CA GLU A 369 -11.47 12.03 29.56
C GLU A 369 -11.44 12.04 31.09
N LYS A 370 -10.72 11.10 31.71
CA LYS A 370 -10.39 11.14 33.16
C LYS A 370 -9.22 12.07 33.40
N SER A 371 -8.21 11.98 32.53
CA SER A 371 -7.03 12.85 32.58
C SER A 371 -6.40 13.00 31.19
N ARG A 372 -5.67 14.08 31.01
CA ARG A 372 -4.80 14.31 29.86
C ARG A 372 -3.40 14.64 30.35
N THR A 373 -2.41 13.87 29.91
CA THR A 373 -1.02 14.03 30.32
C THR A 373 -0.17 14.42 29.13
N HIS A 374 0.58 15.51 29.25
CA HIS A 374 1.55 15.94 28.24
C HIS A 374 2.88 15.23 28.48
N LEU A 375 3.38 14.54 27.48
CA LEU A 375 4.60 13.73 27.56
C LEU A 375 5.53 14.07 26.41
N VAL A 376 6.84 14.03 26.62
CA VAL A 376 7.85 14.06 25.56
C VAL A 376 8.46 12.67 25.44
N LEU A 377 8.12 11.95 24.38
CA LEU A 377 8.48 10.55 24.20
C LEU A 377 9.38 10.35 22.99
N PRO A 378 10.24 9.31 23.01
CA PRO A 378 10.92 8.86 21.81
C PRO A 378 9.89 8.35 20.79
N SER A 379 10.07 8.75 19.52
CA SER A 379 9.18 8.44 18.42
C SER A 379 9.89 7.55 17.41
N PHE A 380 9.51 6.26 17.39
CA PHE A 380 10.06 5.24 16.49
C PHE A 380 9.14 5.12 15.26
N VAL A 381 9.21 6.08 14.36
CA VAL A 381 8.36 6.15 13.16
C VAL A 381 9.15 5.97 11.86
N GLY A 382 10.34 5.41 11.96
CA GLY A 382 11.18 4.99 10.85
C GLY A 382 11.64 3.55 11.02
N PHE A 383 12.26 3.02 9.96
CA PHE A 383 12.86 1.69 9.97
C PHE A 383 14.31 1.77 9.52
N GLU A 384 15.13 0.89 10.09
CA GLU A 384 16.50 0.64 9.69
C GLU A 384 16.62 -0.79 9.17
N GLY A 385 17.11 -0.96 7.94
CA GLY A 385 17.31 -2.27 7.33
C GLY A 385 18.31 -3.13 8.10
N ARG A 386 18.05 -4.44 8.14
CA ARG A 386 18.88 -5.47 8.75
C ARG A 386 19.05 -6.65 7.80
N ASP A 387 19.98 -7.55 8.13
CA ASP A 387 20.20 -8.80 7.40
C ASP A 387 20.38 -8.56 5.88
N PHE A 388 21.33 -7.68 5.56
CA PHE A 388 21.63 -7.34 4.18
C PHE A 388 22.20 -8.53 3.41
N VAL A 389 21.66 -8.78 2.23
CA VAL A 389 22.09 -9.87 1.34
C VAL A 389 22.42 -9.35 -0.05
N PRO A 390 23.42 -9.96 -0.73
CA PRO A 390 23.76 -9.60 -2.11
C PRO A 390 22.56 -9.83 -3.04
N VAL A 391 22.36 -8.90 -3.97
CA VAL A 391 21.33 -8.96 -5.01
C VAL A 391 21.92 -9.63 -6.27
N PRO A 392 21.33 -10.74 -6.78
CA PRO A 392 21.82 -11.41 -7.99
C PRO A 392 21.53 -10.60 -9.26
N ALA A 393 22.07 -11.00 -10.39
CA ALA A 393 21.75 -10.39 -11.69
C ALA A 393 20.30 -10.63 -12.14
N GLY A 394 19.69 -11.72 -11.66
CA GLY A 394 18.31 -12.06 -11.93
C GLY A 394 17.95 -13.40 -11.33
N TYR A 395 16.70 -13.79 -11.55
CA TYR A 395 16.17 -15.08 -11.11
C TYR A 395 15.65 -15.88 -12.30
N LEU A 396 15.80 -17.19 -12.23
CA LEU A 396 15.17 -18.15 -13.12
C LEU A 396 14.08 -18.89 -12.33
N VAL A 397 12.86 -18.91 -12.85
CA VAL A 397 11.75 -19.68 -12.27
C VAL A 397 11.48 -20.90 -13.15
N ASP A 398 11.35 -22.06 -12.51
CA ASP A 398 11.14 -23.36 -13.16
C ASP A 398 10.00 -23.30 -14.19
N PRO A 399 10.21 -23.84 -15.43
CA PRO A 399 9.19 -23.89 -16.46
C PRO A 399 7.86 -24.49 -16.02
N ALA A 400 7.88 -25.43 -15.07
CA ALA A 400 6.67 -26.04 -14.51
C ALA A 400 5.72 -25.03 -13.85
N PHE A 401 6.25 -23.91 -13.39
CA PHE A 401 5.46 -22.83 -12.76
C PHE A 401 5.20 -21.65 -13.71
N ALA A 402 5.73 -21.67 -14.94
CA ALA A 402 5.69 -20.51 -15.84
C ALA A 402 4.27 -20.01 -16.10
N ALA A 403 3.30 -20.89 -16.30
CA ALA A 403 1.91 -20.53 -16.58
C ALA A 403 1.23 -19.79 -15.42
N ALA A 404 1.57 -20.13 -14.17
CA ALA A 404 1.02 -19.50 -12.98
C ALA A 404 1.76 -18.20 -12.61
N ILE A 405 3.09 -18.17 -12.75
CA ILE A 405 3.94 -17.11 -12.22
C ILE A 405 4.10 -15.94 -13.22
N ARG A 406 4.21 -16.20 -14.53
CA ARG A 406 4.38 -15.15 -15.54
C ARG A 406 3.28 -14.08 -15.46
N PRO A 407 1.96 -14.41 -15.47
CA PRO A 407 0.92 -13.40 -15.43
C PRO A 407 1.00 -12.52 -14.17
N LEU A 408 1.41 -13.11 -13.03
CA LEU A 408 1.56 -12.39 -11.78
C LEU A 408 2.74 -11.40 -11.84
N LEU A 409 3.91 -11.84 -12.31
CA LEU A 409 5.07 -10.96 -12.46
C LEU A 409 4.80 -9.81 -13.44
N GLU A 410 4.13 -10.10 -14.56
CA GLU A 410 3.71 -9.11 -15.55
C GLU A 410 2.64 -8.15 -15.00
N ALA A 411 1.74 -8.63 -14.12
CA ALA A 411 0.79 -7.77 -13.42
C ALA A 411 1.50 -6.75 -12.52
N HIS A 412 2.60 -7.15 -11.87
CA HIS A 412 3.47 -6.24 -11.12
C HIS A 412 4.24 -5.26 -12.02
N GLY A 413 4.22 -5.44 -13.35
CA GLY A 413 4.92 -4.60 -14.32
C GLY A 413 6.40 -5.01 -14.53
N LEU A 414 6.78 -6.20 -14.12
CA LEU A 414 8.14 -6.70 -14.28
C LEU A 414 8.42 -7.13 -15.72
N ARG A 415 9.65 -6.89 -16.17
CA ARG A 415 10.17 -7.45 -17.41
C ARG A 415 10.49 -8.93 -17.16
N VAL A 416 9.79 -9.81 -17.88
CA VAL A 416 9.95 -11.27 -17.80
C VAL A 416 10.36 -11.79 -19.17
N LEU A 417 11.50 -12.46 -19.23
CA LEU A 417 12.10 -13.00 -20.44
C LEU A 417 12.07 -14.54 -20.41
N GLU A 418 12.49 -15.18 -21.47
CA GLU A 418 12.81 -16.60 -21.47
C GLU A 418 14.24 -16.83 -20.95
N GLY A 419 14.48 -17.94 -20.31
CA GLY A 419 15.77 -18.29 -19.70
C GLY A 419 16.95 -18.30 -20.66
N ARG A 420 16.69 -18.52 -21.97
CA ARG A 420 17.73 -18.38 -23.04
C ARG A 420 18.28 -16.95 -23.16
N ALA A 421 17.55 -15.93 -22.72
CA ALA A 421 18.00 -14.54 -22.75
C ALA A 421 18.91 -14.15 -21.56
N ARG A 422 19.14 -15.05 -20.59
CA ARG A 422 20.07 -14.78 -19.48
C ARG A 422 21.50 -14.61 -19.95
N PRO A 423 22.35 -13.81 -19.31
CA PRO A 423 23.77 -13.78 -19.59
C PRO A 423 24.43 -15.13 -19.32
N ARG A 424 24.97 -15.79 -20.37
CA ARG A 424 25.55 -17.14 -20.29
C ARG A 424 26.90 -17.18 -19.55
N THR A 425 27.57 -16.04 -19.46
CA THR A 425 28.86 -15.89 -18.78
C THR A 425 28.75 -15.76 -17.26
N LEU A 426 27.53 -15.50 -16.75
CA LEU A 426 27.31 -15.36 -15.32
C LEU A 426 26.99 -16.71 -14.68
N PRO A 427 27.49 -16.98 -13.45
CA PRO A 427 27.27 -18.24 -12.77
C PRO A 427 25.79 -18.40 -12.37
N LEU A 428 25.32 -19.63 -12.42
CA LEU A 428 24.04 -19.99 -11.81
C LEU A 428 24.27 -20.32 -10.35
N LEU A 429 23.36 -19.82 -9.50
CA LEU A 429 23.39 -20.02 -8.06
C LEU A 429 22.16 -20.84 -7.65
N ARG A 430 22.40 -21.84 -6.81
CA ARG A 430 21.35 -22.65 -6.18
C ARG A 430 21.09 -22.14 -4.77
N PHE A 431 19.83 -22.18 -4.35
CA PHE A 431 19.48 -21.87 -2.96
C PHE A 431 19.82 -23.07 -2.05
N GLU A 432 20.70 -22.82 -1.09
CA GLU A 432 21.04 -23.78 -0.05
C GLU A 432 20.25 -23.42 1.21
N GLU A 433 19.18 -24.18 1.41
CA GLU A 433 18.28 -24.01 2.55
C GLU A 433 18.97 -24.51 3.83
N THR A 434 18.97 -23.69 4.87
CA THR A 434 19.48 -24.01 6.21
C THR A 434 18.39 -24.11 7.27
N GLY A 435 17.21 -23.60 6.96
CA GLY A 435 16.05 -23.68 7.86
C GLY A 435 14.77 -23.24 7.18
N ARG A 436 13.65 -23.74 7.70
CA ARG A 436 12.30 -23.39 7.26
C ARG A 436 11.32 -23.30 8.44
N LYS A 437 10.33 -22.42 8.28
CA LYS A 437 9.23 -22.31 9.23
C LYS A 437 7.93 -22.16 8.46
N LEU A 438 7.07 -23.16 8.59
CA LEU A 438 5.68 -23.10 8.12
C LEU A 438 4.82 -22.49 9.22
N SER A 439 3.93 -21.56 8.87
CA SER A 439 3.00 -20.98 9.85
C SER A 439 2.07 -22.06 10.43
N PRO A 440 1.74 -22.01 11.74
CA PRO A 440 0.86 -23.00 12.37
C PRO A 440 -0.60 -22.87 11.94
N SER A 441 -0.98 -21.75 11.37
CA SER A 441 -2.32 -21.44 10.86
C SER A 441 -2.24 -20.65 9.57
N ALA A 442 -3.32 -20.67 8.79
CA ALA A 442 -3.40 -19.88 7.58
C ALA A 442 -3.42 -18.38 7.91
N TYR A 443 -2.59 -17.60 7.22
CA TYR A 443 -2.57 -16.16 7.22
C TYR A 443 -2.96 -15.67 5.82
N GLN A 444 -4.00 -14.84 5.74
CA GLN A 444 -4.51 -14.33 4.46
C GLN A 444 -4.80 -15.45 3.43
N GLY A 445 -5.41 -16.53 3.92
CA GLY A 445 -5.84 -17.68 3.10
C GLY A 445 -4.74 -18.69 2.75
N VAL A 446 -3.48 -18.50 3.21
CA VAL A 446 -2.38 -19.41 2.92
C VAL A 446 -1.56 -19.75 4.18
N PHE A 447 -0.98 -20.95 4.23
CA PHE A 447 0.09 -21.25 5.18
C PHE A 447 1.37 -20.61 4.67
N THR A 448 1.95 -19.66 5.39
CA THR A 448 3.14 -18.96 4.95
C THR A 448 4.40 -19.77 5.24
N LEU A 449 5.37 -19.75 4.31
CA LEU A 449 6.63 -20.47 4.42
C LEU A 449 7.82 -19.49 4.45
N GLU A 450 8.45 -19.37 5.61
CA GLU A 450 9.71 -18.65 5.76
C GLU A 450 10.89 -19.60 5.51
N LEU A 451 11.83 -19.18 4.66
CA LEU A 451 13.06 -19.93 4.39
C LEU A 451 14.29 -19.14 4.86
N GLN A 452 15.23 -19.88 5.45
CA GLN A 452 16.57 -19.42 5.74
C GLN A 452 17.56 -20.13 4.82
N GLY A 453 18.63 -19.44 4.41
CA GLY A 453 19.61 -20.01 3.50
C GLY A 453 20.42 -18.96 2.75
N ALA A 454 21.19 -19.46 1.79
CA ALA A 454 22.05 -18.62 0.96
C ALA A 454 22.12 -19.13 -0.47
N TRP A 455 22.39 -18.21 -1.40
CA TRP A 455 22.70 -18.55 -2.78
C TRP A 455 24.14 -19.03 -2.87
N LYS A 456 24.36 -20.23 -3.44
CA LYS A 456 25.69 -20.86 -3.60
C LYS A 456 25.96 -21.12 -5.08
N ALA A 457 27.22 -20.95 -5.49
CA ALA A 457 27.65 -21.25 -6.85
C ALA A 457 27.48 -22.74 -7.19
N GLY A 458 27.09 -23.00 -8.43
CA GLY A 458 26.91 -24.34 -8.98
C GLY A 458 25.46 -24.76 -9.08
N THR A 459 25.19 -25.57 -10.11
CA THR A 459 23.88 -26.17 -10.39
C THR A 459 23.86 -27.65 -9.99
N VAL A 460 24.94 -28.14 -9.34
CA VAL A 460 25.02 -29.55 -8.94
C VAL A 460 23.97 -29.79 -7.86
N PRO A 461 23.00 -30.66 -8.12
CA PRO A 461 21.96 -31.00 -7.14
C PRO A 461 22.58 -31.68 -5.92
N LYS A 462 21.93 -31.52 -4.76
CA LYS A 462 22.21 -32.45 -3.63
C LYS A 462 21.95 -33.87 -4.10
N PRO A 463 22.65 -34.89 -3.53
CA PRO A 463 22.30 -36.25 -3.79
C PRO A 463 20.78 -36.42 -3.67
N MET A 464 20.10 -36.85 -4.72
CA MET A 464 18.66 -37.04 -4.83
C MET A 464 17.80 -35.83 -5.31
N GLU A 465 18.35 -34.64 -5.59
CA GLU A 465 17.58 -33.56 -6.26
C GLU A 465 17.61 -33.74 -7.80
N LEU A 466 16.48 -33.54 -8.47
CA LEU A 466 16.43 -33.48 -9.93
C LEU A 466 17.22 -32.27 -10.45
N PRO A 467 18.17 -32.47 -11.38
CA PRO A 467 18.93 -31.35 -11.94
C PRO A 467 18.09 -30.52 -12.91
N TRP A 468 18.40 -29.23 -13.02
CA TRP A 468 17.91 -28.38 -14.11
C TRP A 468 18.63 -28.78 -15.41
N THR A 469 17.89 -29.28 -16.40
CA THR A 469 18.44 -29.56 -17.71
C THR A 469 18.71 -28.29 -18.52
N PRO A 470 19.58 -28.31 -19.55
CA PRO A 470 19.76 -27.18 -20.44
C PRO A 470 18.44 -26.69 -21.07
N THR A 471 17.53 -27.58 -21.40
CA THR A 471 16.20 -27.24 -21.92
C THR A 471 15.35 -26.53 -20.87
N ASP A 472 15.36 -26.97 -19.61
CA ASP A 472 14.67 -26.28 -18.53
C ASP A 472 15.19 -24.87 -18.34
N LEU A 473 16.52 -24.70 -18.30
CA LEU A 473 17.17 -23.41 -18.16
C LEU A 473 16.79 -22.45 -19.30
N ASP A 474 16.62 -22.94 -20.51
CA ASP A 474 16.26 -22.10 -21.66
C ASP A 474 14.77 -21.73 -21.68
N ARG A 475 13.91 -22.61 -21.14
CA ARG A 475 12.46 -22.41 -21.05
C ARG A 475 12.01 -21.75 -19.74
N ALA A 476 12.89 -21.64 -18.76
CA ALA A 476 12.61 -20.95 -17.50
C ALA A 476 12.13 -19.51 -17.71
N LEU A 477 11.43 -18.95 -16.75
CA LEU A 477 11.20 -17.49 -16.73
C LEU A 477 12.44 -16.82 -16.19
N TYR A 478 13.05 -15.94 -16.96
CA TYR A 478 14.16 -15.11 -16.51
C TYR A 478 13.66 -13.72 -16.16
N VAL A 479 13.87 -13.31 -14.92
CA VAL A 479 13.55 -11.97 -14.40
C VAL A 479 14.85 -11.24 -14.06
N PRO A 480 15.34 -10.37 -14.96
CA PRO A 480 16.52 -9.58 -14.71
C PRO A 480 16.25 -8.50 -13.67
N LEU A 481 17.22 -8.20 -12.81
CA LEU A 481 17.09 -7.18 -11.77
C LEU A 481 17.65 -5.81 -12.17
N ASP A 482 18.25 -5.68 -13.37
CA ASP A 482 18.70 -4.44 -13.99
C ASP A 482 17.55 -3.57 -14.58
N GLN A 483 16.34 -3.79 -14.12
CA GLN A 483 15.15 -3.05 -14.54
C GLN A 483 14.71 -2.04 -13.46
N PRO A 484 13.94 -0.99 -13.81
CA PRO A 484 13.49 0.03 -12.84
C PRO A 484 12.77 -0.53 -11.61
N LEU A 485 12.12 -1.69 -11.75
CA LEU A 485 11.41 -2.41 -10.69
C LEU A 485 12.25 -3.58 -10.11
N GLY A 486 13.58 -3.53 -10.23
CA GLY A 486 14.46 -4.60 -9.77
C GLY A 486 14.36 -4.87 -8.26
N ARG A 487 14.15 -3.82 -7.45
CA ARG A 487 13.90 -3.96 -6.01
C ARG A 487 12.62 -4.77 -5.73
N LEU A 488 11.54 -4.46 -6.43
CA LEU A 488 10.28 -5.21 -6.32
C LEU A 488 10.45 -6.67 -6.76
N ALA A 489 11.15 -6.90 -7.89
CA ALA A 489 11.43 -8.24 -8.37
C ALA A 489 12.25 -9.06 -7.37
N PHE A 490 13.21 -8.44 -6.68
CA PHE A 490 13.97 -9.08 -5.61
C PHE A 490 13.03 -9.56 -4.49
N TYR A 491 12.21 -8.70 -3.92
CA TYR A 491 11.31 -9.08 -2.81
C TYR A 491 10.25 -10.10 -3.21
N LEU A 492 9.85 -10.14 -4.47
CA LEU A 492 8.94 -11.18 -4.98
C LEU A 492 9.60 -12.53 -5.16
N LEU A 493 10.89 -12.58 -5.52
CA LEU A 493 11.54 -13.82 -5.98
C LEU A 493 12.63 -14.36 -5.05
N ASP A 494 13.23 -13.53 -4.18
CA ASP A 494 14.18 -14.07 -3.20
C ASP A 494 13.42 -14.89 -2.14
N PRO A 495 13.73 -16.19 -1.99
CA PRO A 495 12.97 -17.07 -1.11
C PRO A 495 13.05 -16.70 0.38
N ARG A 496 14.01 -15.87 0.78
CA ARG A 496 14.18 -15.38 2.16
C ARG A 496 13.29 -14.20 2.49
N SER A 497 12.74 -13.52 1.48
CA SER A 497 11.82 -12.38 1.68
C SER A 497 10.50 -12.87 2.27
N THR A 498 10.04 -12.24 3.34
CA THR A 498 8.74 -12.48 3.99
C THR A 498 7.55 -11.92 3.19
N ASP A 499 7.78 -11.54 1.94
CA ASP A 499 6.78 -11.16 0.94
C ASP A 499 7.01 -11.83 -0.41
N SER A 500 7.91 -12.84 -0.46
CA SER A 500 8.18 -13.57 -1.69
C SER A 500 7.02 -14.49 -2.11
N LEU A 501 7.03 -14.88 -3.37
CA LEU A 501 6.10 -15.89 -3.89
C LEU A 501 6.27 -17.24 -3.18
N VAL A 502 7.45 -17.53 -2.63
CA VAL A 502 7.70 -18.69 -1.75
C VAL A 502 6.93 -18.53 -0.44
N PHE A 503 7.08 -17.38 0.23
CA PHE A 503 6.36 -17.06 1.47
C PHE A 503 4.84 -17.20 1.28
N TRP A 504 4.31 -16.70 0.18
CA TRP A 504 2.89 -16.71 -0.15
C TRP A 504 2.39 -18.02 -0.77
N GLY A 505 3.18 -19.09 -0.73
CA GLY A 505 2.72 -20.45 -1.03
C GLY A 505 2.62 -20.84 -2.51
N LEU A 506 3.07 -20.01 -3.44
CA LEU A 506 2.95 -20.31 -4.87
C LEU A 506 3.80 -21.51 -5.30
N PHE A 507 4.75 -21.93 -4.48
CA PHE A 507 5.61 -23.09 -4.71
C PHE A 507 5.40 -24.23 -3.71
N HIS A 508 4.35 -24.19 -2.88
CA HIS A 508 4.08 -25.19 -1.84
C HIS A 508 3.92 -26.61 -2.41
N THR A 509 3.35 -26.75 -3.60
CA THR A 509 3.20 -28.06 -4.27
C THR A 509 4.51 -28.81 -4.47
N VAL A 510 5.64 -28.08 -4.45
CA VAL A 510 6.98 -28.65 -4.57
C VAL A 510 7.71 -28.59 -3.23
N LEU A 511 7.70 -27.44 -2.55
CA LEU A 511 8.50 -27.22 -1.35
C LEU A 511 7.98 -27.97 -0.11
N LEU A 512 6.69 -28.31 -0.05
CA LEU A 512 6.08 -29.04 1.07
C LEU A 512 5.87 -30.54 0.77
N ARG A 513 6.20 -31.03 -0.43
CA ARG A 513 6.22 -32.46 -0.70
C ARG A 513 7.37 -33.06 0.10
N GLY A 514 7.05 -33.96 1.03
CA GLY A 514 8.03 -34.86 1.62
C GLY A 514 8.65 -35.73 0.53
N ASN A 515 9.76 -36.38 0.83
CA ASN A 515 10.36 -37.40 -0.05
C ASN A 515 9.26 -38.34 -0.53
N GLY A 516 8.89 -38.24 -1.81
CA GLY A 516 7.85 -39.09 -2.39
C GLY A 516 8.21 -40.55 -2.24
N MET A 517 7.25 -41.48 -2.49
CA MET A 517 7.42 -42.94 -2.42
C MET A 517 8.61 -43.46 -3.25
N TRP A 518 9.23 -42.61 -4.07
CA TRP A 518 10.40 -42.90 -4.93
C TRP A 518 11.66 -42.11 -4.55
N GLY A 519 11.69 -41.41 -3.39
CA GLY A 519 12.92 -40.95 -2.74
C GLY A 519 13.59 -39.70 -3.32
N GLU A 520 13.14 -39.12 -4.44
CA GLU A 520 13.78 -37.91 -5.00
C GLU A 520 13.05 -36.65 -4.53
N PRO A 521 13.73 -35.74 -3.80
CA PRO A 521 13.14 -34.44 -3.50
C PRO A 521 12.99 -33.67 -4.81
N PRO A 522 11.87 -32.93 -4.99
CA PRO A 522 11.72 -32.07 -6.13
C PRO A 522 12.80 -30.98 -6.09
N ARG A 523 13.30 -30.57 -7.26
CA ARG A 523 14.26 -29.47 -7.38
C ARG A 523 13.71 -28.18 -6.83
N PHE A 524 14.58 -27.33 -6.27
CA PHE A 524 14.17 -26.00 -5.82
C PHE A 524 13.68 -25.18 -7.04
N PRO A 525 12.51 -24.51 -6.95
CA PRO A 525 11.82 -23.96 -8.12
C PRO A 525 12.44 -22.65 -8.64
N ILE A 526 13.44 -22.09 -7.97
CA ILE A 526 14.08 -20.85 -8.35
C ILE A 526 15.61 -21.04 -8.34
N LEU A 527 16.28 -20.53 -9.38
CA LEU A 527 17.73 -20.31 -9.38
C LEU A 527 18.02 -18.82 -9.45
N ALA A 528 19.14 -18.39 -8.90
CA ALA A 528 19.65 -17.04 -9.12
C ALA A 528 20.76 -17.04 -10.19
N VAL A 529 20.84 -15.95 -10.94
CA VAL A 529 21.95 -15.64 -11.85
C VAL A 529 22.92 -14.71 -11.12
N GLY A 530 24.13 -15.15 -10.83
CA GLY A 530 25.13 -14.35 -10.09
C GLY A 530 25.58 -13.12 -10.87
N ARG A 531 26.36 -12.24 -10.24
CA ARG A 531 26.89 -11.00 -10.84
C ARG A 531 28.38 -11.11 -11.25
N GLY A 532 28.94 -12.30 -11.36
CA GLY A 532 30.37 -12.54 -11.59
C GLY A 532 31.20 -12.44 -10.29
N ASP A 533 32.53 -12.41 -10.40
CA ASP A 533 33.44 -12.51 -9.26
C ASP A 533 33.32 -11.35 -8.24
N ALA A 534 32.72 -10.22 -8.63
CA ALA A 534 32.48 -9.08 -7.75
C ALA A 534 31.36 -9.32 -6.70
N GLY A 535 30.60 -10.41 -6.79
CA GLY A 535 29.42 -10.69 -5.96
C GLY A 535 29.58 -11.77 -4.89
N LEU A 536 30.73 -12.42 -4.78
CA LEU A 536 30.99 -13.51 -3.81
C LEU A 536 31.71 -13.00 -2.55
N VAL A 537 31.23 -11.94 -1.94
CA VAL A 537 31.66 -11.61 -0.56
C VAL A 537 30.82 -12.44 0.39
N THR A 538 31.42 -13.46 0.96
CA THR A 538 30.87 -14.21 2.09
C THR A 538 30.51 -13.24 3.20
N ALA A 539 29.25 -13.20 3.63
CA ALA A 539 28.84 -12.51 4.83
C ALA A 539 29.67 -13.05 6.01
N GLN A 540 30.67 -12.29 6.46
CA GLN A 540 31.29 -12.54 7.75
C GLN A 540 30.23 -12.21 8.81
N HIS A 541 29.81 -13.22 9.53
CA HIS A 541 29.02 -13.07 10.74
C HIS A 541 29.85 -12.23 11.73
N SER A 542 29.46 -10.99 11.99
CA SER A 542 29.87 -10.32 13.21
C SER A 542 29.24 -11.07 14.38
N PRO A 543 30.03 -11.55 15.35
CA PRO A 543 29.46 -12.19 16.53
C PRO A 543 28.59 -11.18 17.30
N ALA A 544 27.43 -11.63 17.73
CA ALA A 544 26.56 -10.86 18.61
C ALA A 544 27.33 -10.42 19.87
N PRO A 545 27.15 -9.18 20.35
CA PRO A 545 27.71 -8.78 21.64
C PRO A 545 27.09 -9.66 22.72
N GLN A 546 27.96 -10.33 23.50
CA GLN A 546 27.56 -11.05 24.70
C GLN A 546 26.92 -10.05 25.66
N ALA A 547 25.70 -10.36 26.10
CA ALA A 547 25.08 -9.67 27.22
C ALA A 547 25.97 -9.85 28.45
N GLN A 548 26.49 -8.76 28.99
CA GLN A 548 27.00 -8.73 30.36
C GLN A 548 25.83 -8.49 31.29
N GLU A 549 25.79 -9.30 32.35
CA GLU A 549 24.78 -9.38 33.42
C GLU A 549 24.39 -8.05 34.06
#